data_75b78a53f4614b223cd99408e36e057e
#
_entry.id   75b78a53f4614b223cd99408e36e057e
#
_cell.length_a   1.000
_cell.length_b   1.000
_cell.length_c   1.000
_cell.angle_alpha   90.00
_cell.angle_beta   90.00
_cell.angle_gamma   90.00
#
_symmetry.space_group_name_H-M   'P 1'
#
loop_
_entity.id
_entity.type
_entity.pdbx_description
1 polymer ?
#
loop_
_entity_poly.entity_id
_entity_poly.type
_entity_poly.pdbx_seq_one_letter_code
_entity_poly.pdbx_strand_id
1 'polypeptide(L)'
;EQEEDSLSGKTLEISTIADYENVASGVASSWKKIGVASKLKVTMSLPDTFQILIYPIKLPIDPDQYVLWHSSQLSNISKYKNLRIDKLLEDGRTELDQEIRKKIYLDFQRFLVEDVPAVFLYHPTFYTISRK
;
A
#
# COMPACT_ATOMS: atom_id res chain seq x y z
N GLU A 1 17.40 -25.90 -7.34
CA GLU A 1 18.03 -25.19 -6.20
C GLU A 1 17.61 -23.73 -6.31
N GLN A 2 16.59 -23.36 -5.52
CA GLN A 2 16.22 -21.95 -5.33
C GLN A 2 17.27 -21.37 -4.38
N GLU A 3 18.04 -20.39 -4.84
CA GLU A 3 18.81 -19.54 -3.94
C GLU A 3 17.83 -18.87 -2.98
N GLU A 4 17.76 -19.39 -1.77
CA GLU A 4 17.26 -18.63 -0.62
C GLU A 4 18.20 -17.43 -0.47
N ASP A 5 17.86 -16.31 -1.10
CA ASP A 5 18.51 -15.01 -0.85
C ASP A 5 18.13 -14.59 0.59
N SER A 6 18.88 -15.17 1.52
CA SER A 6 18.60 -15.05 2.94
C SER A 6 18.73 -13.58 3.34
N LEU A 7 17.67 -13.02 3.89
CA LEU A 7 17.65 -11.70 4.55
C LEU A 7 18.50 -11.71 5.83
N SER A 8 19.16 -12.83 6.13
CA SER A 8 20.06 -13.01 7.25
C SER A 8 21.22 -12.02 7.15
N GLY A 9 21.36 -11.19 8.18
CA GLY A 9 22.40 -10.16 8.26
C GLY A 9 22.07 -8.81 7.61
N LYS A 10 20.97 -8.68 6.88
CA LYS A 10 20.49 -7.39 6.36
C LYS A 10 19.54 -6.72 7.35
N THR A 11 19.70 -5.42 7.58
CA THR A 11 18.75 -4.63 8.37
C THR A 11 17.88 -3.82 7.45
N LEU A 12 16.56 -4.04 7.50
CA LEU A 12 15.58 -3.34 6.67
C LEU A 12 15.18 -2.00 7.31
N GLU A 13 15.13 -0.92 6.52
CA GLU A 13 14.68 0.39 6.99
C GLU A 13 13.17 0.54 6.75
N ILE A 14 12.40 0.75 7.83
CA ILE A 14 10.97 1.04 7.77
C ILE A 14 10.78 2.53 8.00
N SER A 15 10.39 3.25 6.96
CA SER A 15 10.03 4.67 7.01
C SER A 15 8.55 4.82 7.35
N THR A 16 8.24 5.80 8.22
CA THR A 16 6.85 6.13 8.60
C THR A 16 6.76 7.57 9.06
N ILE A 17 5.56 8.09 9.25
CA ILE A 17 5.31 9.36 9.93
C ILE A 17 4.96 9.12 11.41
N ALA A 18 5.08 10.17 12.24
CA ALA A 18 4.92 10.07 13.69
C ALA A 18 3.62 9.38 14.13
N ASP A 19 2.49 9.69 13.46
CA ASP A 19 1.16 9.13 13.80
C ASP A 19 1.09 7.61 13.64
N TYR A 20 1.99 7.02 12.84
CA TYR A 20 2.02 5.58 12.54
C TYR A 20 3.26 4.87 13.08
N GLU A 21 4.05 5.53 13.94
CA GLU A 21 5.24 4.95 14.55
C GLU A 21 4.93 3.67 15.34
N ASN A 22 3.82 3.65 16.09
CA ASN A 22 3.38 2.48 16.84
C ASN A 22 3.07 1.28 15.92
N VAL A 23 2.46 1.54 14.76
CA VAL A 23 2.18 0.49 13.75
C VAL A 23 3.48 -0.05 13.19
N ALA A 24 4.42 0.83 12.83
CA ALA A 24 5.73 0.46 12.32
C ALA A 24 6.54 -0.35 13.35
N SER A 25 6.48 0.03 14.63
CA SER A 25 7.09 -0.71 15.74
C SER A 25 6.48 -2.11 15.89
N GLY A 26 5.17 -2.25 15.71
CA GLY A 26 4.47 -3.53 15.71
C GLY A 26 4.95 -4.44 14.58
N VAL A 27 5.09 -3.91 13.36
CA VAL A 27 5.61 -4.64 12.20
C VAL A 27 7.06 -5.07 12.45
N ALA A 28 7.92 -4.14 12.90
CA ALA A 28 9.33 -4.44 13.25
C ALA A 28 9.45 -5.56 14.30
N SER A 29 8.60 -5.50 15.33
CA SER A 29 8.55 -6.52 16.39
C SER A 29 8.12 -7.90 15.86
N SER A 30 7.18 -7.92 14.93
CA SER A 30 6.71 -9.15 14.29
C SER A 30 7.82 -9.77 13.42
N TRP A 31 8.53 -8.95 12.65
CA TRP A 31 9.64 -9.38 11.82
C TRP A 31 10.82 -9.90 12.62
N LYS A 32 11.12 -9.27 13.77
CA LYS A 32 12.15 -9.77 14.69
C LYS A 32 11.89 -11.20 15.14
N LYS A 33 10.62 -11.59 15.33
CA LYS A 33 10.24 -12.96 15.72
C LYS A 33 10.59 -14.02 14.67
N ILE A 34 10.66 -13.61 13.40
CA ILE A 34 11.03 -14.47 12.27
C ILE A 34 12.49 -14.24 11.81
N GLY A 35 13.30 -13.55 12.62
CA GLY A 35 14.73 -13.37 12.34
C GLY A 35 15.07 -12.20 11.42
N VAL A 36 14.09 -11.37 11.01
CA VAL A 36 14.34 -10.21 10.16
C VAL A 36 14.64 -8.98 11.01
N ALA A 37 15.86 -8.44 10.88
CA ALA A 37 16.27 -7.22 11.56
C ALA A 37 15.68 -5.98 10.82
N SER A 38 15.17 -5.01 11.57
CA SER A 38 14.67 -3.76 11.01
C SER A 38 14.97 -2.57 11.91
N LYS A 39 15.09 -1.38 11.31
CA LYS A 39 15.22 -0.09 11.99
C LYS A 39 14.10 0.84 11.52
N LEU A 40 13.60 1.66 12.44
CA LEU A 40 12.58 2.65 12.14
C LEU A 40 13.24 3.98 11.76
N LYS A 41 12.60 4.67 10.79
CA LYS A 41 12.92 6.02 10.39
C LYS A 41 11.63 6.83 10.36
N VAL A 42 11.44 7.66 11.38
CA VAL A 42 10.28 8.57 11.47
C VAL A 42 10.58 9.82 10.67
N THR A 43 9.69 10.20 9.76
CA THR A 43 9.79 11.39 8.90
C THR A 43 8.63 12.34 9.19
N MET A 44 8.79 13.61 8.84
CA MET A 44 7.71 14.61 9.01
C MET A 44 6.67 14.56 7.90
N SER A 45 7.06 14.03 6.75
CA SER A 45 6.21 13.91 5.54
C SER A 45 6.60 12.66 4.76
N LEU A 46 5.88 12.40 3.67
CA LEU A 46 6.22 11.32 2.74
C LEU A 46 7.67 11.50 2.24
N PRO A 47 8.57 10.52 2.47
CA PRO A 47 9.93 10.60 1.97
C PRO A 47 10.01 10.35 0.46
N ASP A 48 10.93 11.02 -0.23
CA ASP A 48 11.15 10.82 -1.67
C ASP A 48 11.68 9.41 -1.99
N THR A 49 12.43 8.84 -1.06
CA THR A 49 13.02 7.50 -1.18
C THR A 49 12.85 6.72 0.11
N PHE A 50 12.54 5.45 -0.01
CA PHE A 50 12.39 4.53 1.12
C PHE A 50 12.65 3.10 0.66
N GLN A 51 13.03 2.25 1.59
CA GLN A 51 13.10 0.81 1.37
C GLN A 51 11.74 0.17 1.64
N ILE A 52 11.16 0.49 2.79
CA ILE A 52 9.82 0.08 3.19
C ILE A 52 9.11 1.31 3.75
N LEU A 53 7.86 1.49 3.38
CA LEU A 53 7.06 2.62 3.82
C LEU A 53 5.76 2.13 4.47
N ILE A 54 5.50 2.60 5.68
CA ILE A 54 4.19 2.48 6.32
C ILE A 54 3.56 3.87 6.34
N TYR A 55 2.48 4.02 5.58
CA TYR A 55 1.89 5.32 5.32
C TYR A 55 0.37 5.22 5.11
N PRO A 56 -0.42 6.17 5.61
CA PRO A 56 -1.86 6.18 5.37
C PRO A 56 -2.17 6.57 3.92
N ILE A 57 -3.12 5.87 3.31
CA ILE A 57 -3.67 6.24 2.02
C ILE A 57 -5.10 6.71 2.22
N LYS A 58 -5.41 7.92 1.79
CA LYS A 58 -6.79 8.42 1.76
C LYS A 58 -7.49 7.89 0.51
N LEU A 59 -8.47 7.04 0.71
CA LEU A 59 -9.28 6.52 -0.39
C LEU A 59 -10.39 7.51 -0.75
N PRO A 60 -10.63 7.77 -2.04
CA PRO A 60 -11.79 8.54 -2.49
C PRO A 60 -13.08 7.76 -2.25
N ILE A 61 -14.23 8.47 -2.25
CA ILE A 61 -15.57 7.84 -2.17
C ILE A 61 -15.84 7.02 -3.43
N ASP A 62 -15.47 7.55 -4.60
CA ASP A 62 -15.53 6.81 -5.85
C ASP A 62 -14.45 5.71 -5.85
N PRO A 63 -14.75 4.48 -6.31
CA PRO A 63 -13.77 3.38 -6.36
C PRO A 63 -12.63 3.60 -7.36
N ASP A 64 -12.55 4.74 -8.04
CA ASP A 64 -11.45 5.06 -8.95
C ASP A 64 -10.10 5.06 -8.23
N GLN A 65 -9.28 4.07 -8.55
CA GLN A 65 -7.97 3.85 -7.96
C GLN A 65 -6.83 4.24 -8.91
N TYR A 66 -7.14 4.84 -10.05
CA TYR A 66 -6.18 5.21 -11.10
C TYR A 66 -5.01 6.03 -10.57
N VAL A 67 -5.32 7.07 -9.78
CA VAL A 67 -4.30 7.98 -9.23
C VAL A 67 -3.29 7.27 -8.33
N LEU A 68 -3.70 6.19 -7.67
CA LEU A 68 -2.86 5.46 -6.72
C LEU A 68 -2.02 4.36 -7.37
N TRP A 69 -2.56 3.69 -8.40
CA TRP A 69 -1.99 2.44 -8.89
C TRP A 69 -1.56 2.44 -10.36
N HIS A 70 -2.08 3.37 -11.19
CA HIS A 70 -1.70 3.39 -12.61
C HIS A 70 -0.22 3.75 -12.78
N SER A 71 0.49 3.02 -13.64
CA SER A 71 1.94 3.12 -13.80
C SER A 71 2.42 4.51 -14.24
N SER A 72 1.58 5.30 -14.92
CA SER A 72 1.90 6.67 -15.36
C SER A 72 1.76 7.73 -14.27
N GLN A 73 1.18 7.38 -13.11
CA GLN A 73 0.88 8.36 -12.07
C GLN A 73 2.07 8.59 -11.14
N LEU A 74 2.41 9.86 -10.91
CA LEU A 74 3.45 10.26 -9.95
C LEU A 74 3.07 9.91 -8.51
N SER A 75 1.77 9.88 -8.20
CA SER A 75 1.21 9.50 -6.90
C SER A 75 1.18 7.99 -6.64
N ASN A 76 1.56 7.16 -7.61
CA ASN A 76 1.79 5.74 -7.42
C ASN A 76 3.07 5.53 -6.59
N ILE A 77 2.91 5.60 -5.26
CA ILE A 77 4.01 5.55 -4.29
C ILE A 77 4.78 4.21 -4.39
N SER A 78 4.07 3.11 -4.64
CA SER A 78 4.67 1.78 -4.74
C SER A 78 5.56 1.61 -5.97
N LYS A 79 5.47 2.52 -6.95
CA LYS A 79 6.12 2.40 -8.28
C LYS A 79 5.73 1.11 -9.01
N TYR A 80 4.62 0.51 -8.61
CA TYR A 80 4.08 -0.69 -9.23
C TYR A 80 3.72 -0.45 -10.69
N LYS A 81 4.08 -1.41 -11.55
CA LYS A 81 3.81 -1.33 -12.98
C LYS A 81 3.29 -2.67 -13.48
N ASN A 82 2.05 -2.67 -13.94
CA ASN A 82 1.44 -3.85 -14.55
C ASN A 82 0.42 -3.38 -15.60
N LEU A 83 0.66 -3.70 -16.87
CA LEU A 83 -0.19 -3.28 -18.00
C LEU A 83 -1.65 -3.77 -17.88
N ARG A 84 -1.87 -4.92 -17.24
CA ARG A 84 -3.21 -5.43 -16.99
C ARG A 84 -3.95 -4.55 -15.98
N ILE A 85 -3.26 -4.16 -14.89
CA ILE A 85 -3.82 -3.25 -13.88
C ILE A 85 -4.08 -1.89 -14.50
N ASP A 86 -3.15 -1.36 -15.27
CA ASP A 86 -3.33 -0.08 -15.97
C ASP A 86 -4.59 -0.09 -16.84
N LYS A 87 -4.76 -1.16 -17.64
CA LYS A 87 -5.94 -1.32 -18.50
C LYS A 87 -7.25 -1.41 -17.71
N LEU A 88 -7.29 -2.19 -16.61
CA LEU A 88 -8.48 -2.29 -15.76
C LEU A 88 -8.84 -0.94 -15.13
N LEU A 89 -7.85 -0.15 -14.73
CA LEU A 89 -8.08 1.19 -14.18
C LEU A 89 -8.62 2.17 -15.23
N GLU A 90 -8.11 2.10 -16.48
CA GLU A 90 -8.62 2.88 -17.61
C GLU A 90 -10.06 2.51 -17.94
N ASP A 91 -10.35 1.21 -18.06
CA ASP A 91 -11.68 0.71 -18.37
C ASP A 91 -12.69 1.05 -17.27
N GLY A 92 -12.31 0.89 -15.99
CA GLY A 92 -13.16 1.23 -14.85
C GLY A 92 -13.51 2.71 -14.74
N ARG A 93 -12.69 3.61 -15.29
CA ARG A 93 -12.99 5.05 -15.35
C ARG A 93 -13.99 5.42 -16.45
N THR A 94 -13.97 4.69 -17.54
CA THR A 94 -14.80 4.97 -18.72
C THR A 94 -16.11 4.20 -18.72
N GLU A 95 -16.22 3.11 -17.95
CA GLU A 95 -17.40 2.28 -17.86
C GLU A 95 -18.54 2.97 -17.09
N LEU A 96 -19.70 3.09 -17.73
CA LEU A 96 -20.91 3.73 -17.20
C LEU A 96 -21.88 2.73 -16.56
N ASP A 97 -21.87 1.48 -17.03
CA ASP A 97 -22.69 0.42 -16.43
C ASP A 97 -22.08 0.00 -15.08
N GLN A 98 -22.87 0.17 -14.01
CA GLN A 98 -22.41 -0.09 -12.65
C GLN A 98 -22.03 -1.57 -12.41
N GLU A 99 -22.75 -2.51 -13.00
CA GLU A 99 -22.46 -3.94 -12.81
C GLU A 99 -21.20 -4.37 -13.58
N ILE A 100 -20.98 -3.82 -14.76
CA ILE A 100 -19.75 -4.04 -15.52
C ILE A 100 -18.58 -3.39 -14.79
N ARG A 101 -18.73 -2.13 -14.38
CA ARG A 101 -17.72 -1.39 -13.62
C ARG A 101 -17.31 -2.12 -12.33
N LYS A 102 -18.29 -2.68 -11.61
CA LYS A 102 -18.02 -3.48 -10.40
C LYS A 102 -17.17 -4.70 -10.70
N LYS A 103 -17.43 -5.42 -11.81
CA LYS A 103 -16.61 -6.57 -12.22
C LYS A 103 -15.18 -6.17 -12.53
N ILE A 104 -14.98 -5.04 -13.23
CA ILE A 104 -13.65 -4.51 -13.55
C ILE A 104 -12.86 -4.25 -12.26
N TYR A 105 -13.47 -3.58 -11.25
CA TYR A 105 -12.79 -3.32 -9.98
C TYR A 105 -12.59 -4.58 -9.13
N LEU A 106 -13.43 -5.59 -9.22
CA LEU A 106 -13.18 -6.88 -8.58
C LEU A 106 -11.97 -7.59 -9.20
N ASP A 107 -11.84 -7.58 -10.53
CA ASP A 107 -10.66 -8.12 -11.21
C ASP A 107 -9.40 -7.31 -10.86
N PHE A 108 -9.47 -5.98 -10.83
CA PHE A 108 -8.39 -5.12 -10.36
C PHE A 108 -7.91 -5.52 -8.95
N GLN A 109 -8.84 -5.67 -7.99
CA GLN A 109 -8.50 -6.05 -6.62
C GLN A 109 -7.84 -7.42 -6.56
N ARG A 110 -8.35 -8.40 -7.32
CA ARG A 110 -7.78 -9.74 -7.37
C ARG A 110 -6.33 -9.73 -7.84
N PHE A 111 -6.03 -9.08 -8.96
CA PHE A 111 -4.67 -9.02 -9.48
C PHE A 111 -3.74 -8.19 -8.60
N LEU A 112 -4.24 -7.11 -7.99
CA LEU A 112 -3.44 -6.33 -7.03
C LEU A 112 -3.03 -7.17 -5.81
N VAL A 113 -3.93 -8.02 -5.32
CA VAL A 113 -3.64 -8.92 -4.19
C VAL A 113 -2.69 -10.06 -4.62
N GLU A 114 -2.82 -10.59 -5.85
CA GLU A 114 -1.92 -11.61 -6.39
C GLU A 114 -0.49 -11.10 -6.55
N ASP A 115 -0.31 -9.86 -7.02
CA ASP A 115 1.02 -9.27 -7.26
C ASP A 115 1.65 -8.66 -5.99
N VAL A 116 0.87 -8.43 -4.94
CA VAL A 116 1.30 -7.90 -3.62
C VAL A 116 2.19 -6.65 -3.71
N PRO A 117 1.86 -5.59 -4.47
CA PRO A 117 2.66 -4.37 -4.49
C PRO A 117 2.61 -3.59 -3.17
N ALA A 118 1.63 -3.86 -2.33
CA ALA A 118 1.46 -3.32 -1.00
C ALA A 118 0.70 -4.28 -0.09
N VAL A 119 0.91 -4.15 1.21
CA VAL A 119 0.16 -4.89 2.25
C VAL A 119 -0.79 -3.92 2.95
N PHE A 120 -2.09 -4.20 2.87
CA PHE A 120 -3.13 -3.42 3.55
C PHE A 120 -3.24 -3.89 5.00
N LEU A 121 -2.83 -3.04 5.96
CA LEU A 121 -2.77 -3.43 7.36
C LEU A 121 -4.15 -3.34 8.02
N TYR A 122 -4.83 -2.20 7.91
CA TYR A 122 -6.16 -1.97 8.48
C TYR A 122 -6.79 -0.68 7.95
N HIS A 123 -8.09 -0.54 8.16
CA HIS A 123 -8.83 0.70 7.92
C HIS A 123 -9.11 1.38 9.27
N PRO A 124 -8.53 2.57 9.53
CA PRO A 124 -8.73 3.24 10.80
C PRO A 124 -10.19 3.73 10.95
N THR A 125 -10.73 3.63 12.16
CA THR A 125 -12.04 4.18 12.52
C THR A 125 -11.84 5.44 13.35
N PHE A 126 -12.48 6.53 12.95
CA PHE A 126 -12.45 7.80 13.66
C PHE A 126 -13.80 8.06 14.32
N TYR A 127 -13.78 8.54 15.55
CA TYR A 127 -14.98 8.92 16.31
C TYR A 127 -14.95 10.43 16.56
N THR A 128 -16.04 11.11 16.24
CA THR A 128 -16.25 12.50 16.63
C THR A 128 -17.25 12.56 17.75
N ILE A 129 -16.85 13.09 18.91
CA ILE A 129 -17.73 13.27 20.06
C ILE A 129 -18.07 14.76 20.16
N SER A 130 -19.35 15.10 20.05
CA SER A 130 -19.86 16.44 20.26
C SER A 130 -20.73 16.51 21.52
N ARG A 131 -20.56 17.56 22.33
CA ARG A 131 -21.43 17.86 23.46
C ARG A 131 -22.63 18.64 22.95
N LYS A 132 -23.85 18.20 23.26
CA LYS A 132 -25.07 18.99 23.05
C LYS A 132 -25.17 20.12 24.07
#